data_088fe487a500bc87bd29c83f3667a9e6
#
_entry.id   088fe487a500bc87bd29c83f3667a9e6
#
_cell.length_a   1.000
_cell.length_b   1.000
_cell.length_c   1.000
_cell.angle_alpha   90.00
_cell.angle_beta   90.00
_cell.angle_gamma   90.00
#
_symmetry.space_group_name_H-M   'P 1'
#
loop_
_entity.id
_entity.type
_entity.pdbx_description
1 polymer ?
#
loop_
_entity_poly.entity_id
_entity_poly.type
_entity_poly.pdbx_seq_one_letter_code
_entity_poly.pdbx_strand_id
1 'polypeptide(L)'
;MAQKLNIDIVARDKTKQALGNVQGALSKVKGAVFNLQNAFIGLGAGLVIRNLVNTGKELENLRVRLKFLLKDTNEGAKAFDNMVKFASKVPFSLEEIQSGSGILATVTDNANDLQKMLEITGNVAAVTGLDFRTTAEQIQRSFSAGIGAADLFREKGVRNMLGFQAGAAVSIEDTVQKFEEVFGKG
;
A
#
# COMPACT_ATOMS: atom_id res chain seq x y z
N MET A 1 -12.20 65.74 -31.98
CA MET A 1 -12.94 64.47 -32.17
C MET A 1 -12.35 63.46 -31.23
N ALA A 2 -13.08 63.04 -30.18
CA ALA A 2 -12.61 62.01 -29.23
C ALA A 2 -13.09 60.65 -29.71
N GLN A 3 -12.19 59.75 -30.01
CA GLN A 3 -12.50 58.34 -30.31
C GLN A 3 -12.80 57.61 -29.00
N LYS A 4 -14.00 57.06 -28.87
CA LYS A 4 -14.39 56.16 -27.80
C LYS A 4 -13.85 54.74 -28.10
N LEU A 5 -12.93 54.25 -27.26
CA LEU A 5 -12.47 52.89 -27.33
C LEU A 5 -13.44 52.03 -26.50
N ASN A 6 -14.19 51.13 -27.12
CA ASN A 6 -15.02 50.14 -26.45
C ASN A 6 -14.16 48.86 -26.25
N ILE A 7 -13.92 48.49 -25.03
CA ILE A 7 -13.25 47.22 -24.67
C ILE A 7 -14.32 46.28 -24.13
N ASP A 8 -14.65 45.25 -24.91
CA ASP A 8 -15.54 44.17 -24.48
C ASP A 8 -14.72 43.13 -23.72
N ILE A 9 -14.88 43.07 -22.39
CA ILE A 9 -14.25 42.03 -21.53
C ILE A 9 -15.23 40.85 -21.46
N VAL A 10 -14.91 39.77 -22.20
CA VAL A 10 -15.65 38.50 -22.14
C VAL A 10 -14.99 37.61 -21.07
N ALA A 11 -15.53 37.62 -19.87
CA ALA A 11 -15.14 36.68 -18.83
C ALA A 11 -15.76 35.30 -19.12
N ARG A 12 -14.94 34.32 -19.51
CA ARG A 12 -15.36 32.92 -19.63
C ARG A 12 -15.18 32.23 -18.29
N ASP A 13 -16.29 31.98 -17.59
CA ASP A 13 -16.30 31.22 -16.37
C ASP A 13 -16.06 29.71 -16.62
N LYS A 14 -14.85 29.22 -16.35
CA LYS A 14 -14.48 27.81 -16.43
C LYS A 14 -14.65 27.05 -15.11
N THR A 15 -15.15 27.71 -14.07
CA THR A 15 -15.31 27.12 -12.72
C THR A 15 -16.32 25.98 -12.69
N LYS A 16 -17.38 26.04 -13.50
CA LYS A 16 -18.36 24.95 -13.60
C LYS A 16 -17.75 23.64 -14.11
N GLN A 17 -16.82 23.72 -15.06
CA GLN A 17 -16.16 22.54 -15.63
C GLN A 17 -15.12 21.97 -14.65
N ALA A 18 -14.41 22.82 -13.91
CA ALA A 18 -13.49 22.42 -12.86
C ALA A 18 -14.24 21.78 -11.68
N LEU A 19 -15.36 22.35 -11.23
CA LEU A 19 -16.23 21.80 -10.19
C LEU A 19 -16.86 20.46 -10.60
N GLY A 20 -17.28 20.30 -11.86
CA GLY A 20 -17.79 19.03 -12.39
C GLY A 20 -16.73 17.90 -12.36
N ASN A 21 -15.49 18.23 -12.69
CA ASN A 21 -14.37 17.28 -12.63
C ASN A 21 -14.03 16.90 -11.18
N VAL A 22 -14.07 17.86 -10.26
CA VAL A 22 -13.87 17.61 -8.82
C VAL A 22 -14.99 16.77 -8.22
N GLN A 23 -16.26 17.06 -8.58
CA GLN A 23 -17.40 16.25 -8.16
C GLN A 23 -17.37 14.82 -8.74
N GLY A 24 -16.94 14.65 -9.99
CA GLY A 24 -16.74 13.35 -10.61
C GLY A 24 -15.60 12.54 -9.96
N ALA A 25 -14.51 13.19 -9.56
CA ALA A 25 -13.43 12.58 -8.81
C ALA A 25 -13.89 12.21 -7.37
N LEU A 26 -14.64 13.10 -6.71
CA LEU A 26 -15.18 12.86 -5.37
C LEU A 26 -16.20 11.70 -5.33
N SER A 27 -17.04 11.56 -6.37
CA SER A 27 -18.00 10.46 -6.47
C SER A 27 -17.31 9.11 -6.73
N LYS A 28 -16.22 9.08 -7.50
CA LYS A 28 -15.38 7.87 -7.67
C LYS A 28 -14.67 7.48 -6.37
N VAL A 29 -14.17 8.45 -5.63
CA VAL A 29 -13.57 8.22 -4.29
C VAL A 29 -14.64 7.76 -3.30
N LYS A 30 -15.82 8.37 -3.29
CA LYS A 30 -16.96 7.91 -2.46
C LYS A 30 -17.38 6.47 -2.82
N GLY A 31 -17.43 6.12 -4.10
CA GLY A 31 -17.76 4.76 -4.54
C GLY A 31 -16.72 3.72 -4.11
N ALA A 32 -15.43 4.04 -4.21
CA ALA A 32 -14.36 3.17 -3.74
C ALA A 32 -14.37 3.02 -2.21
N VAL A 33 -14.57 4.10 -1.47
CA VAL A 33 -14.69 4.09 0.00
C VAL A 33 -15.95 3.34 0.45
N PHE A 34 -17.08 3.47 -0.26
CA PHE A 34 -18.32 2.77 0.07
C PHE A 34 -18.22 1.27 -0.20
N ASN A 35 -17.50 0.85 -1.25
CA ASN A 35 -17.22 -0.57 -1.51
C ASN A 35 -16.26 -1.16 -0.47
N LEU A 36 -15.28 -0.40 0.00
CA LEU A 36 -14.41 -0.77 1.13
C LEU A 36 -15.22 -0.94 2.43
N GLN A 37 -16.13 0.00 2.73
CA GLN A 37 -17.04 -0.11 3.89
C GLN A 37 -17.86 -1.40 3.86
N ASN A 38 -18.47 -1.73 2.72
CA ASN A 38 -19.30 -2.92 2.60
C ASN A 38 -18.48 -4.22 2.70
N ALA A 39 -17.24 -4.22 2.23
CA ALA A 39 -16.31 -5.35 2.40
C ALA A 39 -15.93 -5.55 3.88
N PHE A 40 -15.68 -4.46 4.62
CA PHE A 40 -15.35 -4.53 6.06
C PHE A 40 -16.57 -4.81 6.98
N ILE A 41 -17.76 -4.34 6.63
CA ILE A 41 -18.99 -4.63 7.39
C ILE A 41 -19.33 -6.12 7.31
N GLY A 42 -19.04 -6.78 6.17
CA GLY A 42 -19.21 -8.23 6.00
C GLY A 42 -18.29 -9.09 6.87
N LEU A 43 -17.22 -8.53 7.43
CA LEU A 43 -16.23 -9.23 8.27
C LEU A 43 -16.43 -9.01 9.79
N GLY A 44 -17.52 -8.38 10.21
CA GLY A 44 -17.87 -8.25 11.65
C GLY A 44 -16.96 -7.33 12.47
N ALA A 45 -16.03 -6.62 11.85
CA ALA A 45 -15.21 -5.63 12.52
C ALA A 45 -15.92 -4.28 12.51
N GLY A 46 -16.59 -3.95 13.61
CA GLY A 46 -17.20 -2.64 13.87
C GLY A 46 -16.14 -1.54 13.97
N LEU A 47 -15.47 -1.23 12.87
CA LEU A 47 -14.55 -0.09 12.77
C LEU A 47 -15.37 1.19 12.75
N VAL A 48 -15.35 1.87 13.89
CA VAL A 48 -15.93 3.19 14.09
C VAL A 48 -15.29 4.17 13.12
N ILE A 49 -16.07 4.60 12.12
CA ILE A 49 -15.69 5.52 11.06
C ILE A 49 -15.55 6.94 11.63
N ARG A 50 -14.48 7.19 12.37
CA ARG A 50 -14.17 8.54 12.87
C ARG A 50 -13.18 9.33 12.01
N ASN A 51 -12.53 8.72 10.99
CA ASN A 51 -11.46 9.36 10.22
C ASN A 51 -11.55 9.21 8.69
N LEU A 52 -12.76 9.11 8.12
CA LEU A 52 -12.95 8.91 6.68
C LEU A 52 -12.27 9.96 5.78
N VAL A 53 -12.15 11.20 6.25
CA VAL A 53 -11.53 12.29 5.48
C VAL A 53 -10.00 12.15 5.45
N ASN A 54 -9.39 11.76 6.57
CA ASN A 54 -7.95 11.55 6.64
C ASN A 54 -7.54 10.30 5.89
N THR A 55 -8.28 9.19 6.05
CA THR A 55 -8.04 7.94 5.33
C THR A 55 -8.12 8.13 3.79
N GLY A 56 -9.03 8.97 3.30
CA GLY A 56 -9.13 9.27 1.87
C GLY A 56 -7.90 9.98 1.31
N LYS A 57 -7.34 10.94 2.05
CA LYS A 57 -6.10 11.63 1.66
C LYS A 57 -4.89 10.69 1.70
N GLU A 58 -4.81 9.85 2.71
CA GLU A 58 -3.72 8.90 2.88
C GLU A 58 -3.72 7.84 1.77
N LEU A 59 -4.90 7.34 1.38
CA LEU A 59 -5.05 6.41 0.25
C LEU A 59 -4.67 7.06 -1.08
N GLU A 60 -5.05 8.32 -1.33
CA GLU A 60 -4.63 9.02 -2.55
C GLU A 60 -3.13 9.28 -2.57
N ASN A 61 -2.54 9.67 -1.43
CA ASN A 61 -1.10 9.81 -1.28
C ASN A 61 -0.36 8.49 -1.54
N LEU A 62 -0.87 7.37 -1.03
CA LEU A 62 -0.30 6.06 -1.30
C LEU A 62 -0.38 5.72 -2.79
N ARG A 63 -1.53 5.97 -3.43
CA ARG A 63 -1.69 5.72 -4.86
C ARG A 63 -0.69 6.48 -5.72
N VAL A 64 -0.47 7.76 -5.40
CA VAL A 64 0.56 8.58 -6.06
C VAL A 64 1.96 8.03 -5.77
N ARG A 65 2.24 7.67 -4.52
CA ARG A 65 3.53 7.11 -4.11
C ARG A 65 3.85 5.79 -4.81
N LEU A 66 2.87 4.88 -4.94
CA LEU A 66 3.06 3.61 -5.64
C LEU A 66 3.38 3.82 -7.13
N LYS A 67 2.73 4.76 -7.80
CA LYS A 67 3.05 5.12 -9.19
C LYS A 67 4.49 5.62 -9.34
N PHE A 68 4.97 6.37 -8.35
CA PHE A 68 6.35 6.89 -8.35
C PHE A 68 7.36 5.78 -8.06
N LEU A 69 7.13 4.95 -7.03
CA LEU A 69 8.04 3.88 -6.61
C LEU A 69 8.17 2.78 -7.66
N LEU A 70 7.06 2.36 -8.27
CA LEU A 70 7.07 1.35 -9.32
C LEU A 70 7.40 1.92 -10.72
N LYS A 71 7.68 3.23 -10.82
CA LYS A 71 8.11 3.93 -12.05
C LYS A 71 7.14 3.77 -13.23
N ASP A 72 5.93 3.30 -12.97
CA ASP A 72 4.89 3.08 -13.98
C ASP A 72 3.50 3.40 -13.41
N THR A 73 2.74 4.18 -14.16
CA THR A 73 1.40 4.64 -13.73
C THR A 73 0.39 3.48 -13.66
N ASN A 74 0.48 2.52 -14.58
CA ASN A 74 -0.43 1.37 -14.63
C ASN A 74 -0.07 0.36 -13.55
N GLU A 75 1.22 0.06 -13.36
CA GLU A 75 1.70 -0.79 -12.27
C GLU A 75 1.35 -0.18 -10.90
N GLY A 76 1.53 1.13 -10.71
CA GLY A 76 1.13 1.80 -9.48
C GLY A 76 -0.37 1.73 -9.21
N ALA A 77 -1.21 1.87 -10.23
CA ALA A 77 -2.66 1.71 -10.09
C ALA A 77 -3.05 0.26 -9.75
N LYS A 78 -2.47 -0.72 -10.46
CA LYS A 78 -2.68 -2.15 -10.22
C LYS A 78 -2.22 -2.56 -8.81
N ALA A 79 -1.07 -2.06 -8.36
CA ALA A 79 -0.56 -2.30 -7.03
C ALA A 79 -1.51 -1.78 -5.95
N PHE A 80 -2.07 -0.58 -6.14
CA PHE A 80 -3.08 -0.02 -5.25
C PHE A 80 -4.34 -0.89 -5.19
N ASP A 81 -4.87 -1.31 -6.33
CA ASP A 81 -6.05 -2.19 -6.40
C ASP A 81 -5.80 -3.55 -5.75
N ASN A 82 -4.61 -4.13 -5.95
CA ASN A 82 -4.20 -5.38 -5.30
C ASN A 82 -4.09 -5.23 -3.78
N MET A 83 -3.52 -4.12 -3.30
CA MET A 83 -3.45 -3.80 -1.87
C MET A 83 -4.85 -3.69 -1.24
N VAL A 84 -5.79 -3.02 -1.91
CA VAL A 84 -7.18 -2.90 -1.44
C VAL A 84 -7.85 -4.27 -1.37
N LYS A 85 -7.67 -5.11 -2.39
CA LYS A 85 -8.20 -6.48 -2.41
C LYS A 85 -7.58 -7.35 -1.30
N PHE A 86 -6.30 -7.22 -1.06
CA PHE A 86 -5.61 -7.91 0.04
C PHE A 86 -6.17 -7.47 1.39
N ALA A 87 -6.29 -6.16 1.64
CA ALA A 87 -6.83 -5.60 2.87
C ALA A 87 -8.25 -6.11 3.20
N SER A 88 -9.06 -6.43 2.18
CA SER A 88 -10.40 -6.97 2.39
C SER A 88 -10.44 -8.45 2.84
N LYS A 89 -9.30 -9.15 2.79
CA LYS A 89 -9.23 -10.60 3.06
C LYS A 89 -8.48 -10.96 4.34
N VAL A 90 -7.76 -10.02 4.92
CA VAL A 90 -6.85 -10.26 6.05
C VAL A 90 -7.28 -9.51 7.31
N PRO A 91 -6.93 -10.00 8.51
CA PRO A 91 -7.36 -9.40 9.78
C PRO A 91 -6.49 -8.21 10.24
N PHE A 92 -5.80 -7.55 9.32
CA PHE A 92 -4.98 -6.37 9.62
C PHE A 92 -5.74 -5.09 9.30
N SER A 93 -5.44 -4.00 9.99
CA SER A 93 -6.07 -2.70 9.71
C SER A 93 -5.64 -2.16 8.36
N LEU A 94 -6.53 -1.39 7.71
CA LEU A 94 -6.20 -0.74 6.43
C LEU A 94 -4.98 0.19 6.55
N GLU A 95 -4.84 0.87 7.68
CA GLU A 95 -3.73 1.79 7.97
C GLU A 95 -2.38 1.03 8.01
N GLU A 96 -2.34 -0.13 8.69
CA GLU A 96 -1.14 -0.97 8.74
C GLU A 96 -0.76 -1.49 7.36
N ILE A 97 -1.74 -2.00 6.58
CA ILE A 97 -1.51 -2.51 5.23
C ILE A 97 -1.07 -1.39 4.29
N GLN A 98 -1.68 -0.22 4.37
CA GLN A 98 -1.30 0.96 3.60
C GLN A 98 0.15 1.39 3.90
N SER A 99 0.51 1.47 5.18
CA SER A 99 1.85 1.80 5.62
C SER A 99 2.86 0.76 5.14
N GLY A 100 2.56 -0.53 5.36
CA GLY A 100 3.38 -1.65 4.93
C GLY A 100 3.54 -1.71 3.41
N SER A 101 2.48 -1.47 2.63
CA SER A 101 2.55 -1.42 1.16
C SER A 101 3.53 -0.36 0.67
N GLY A 102 3.52 0.82 1.28
CA GLY A 102 4.47 1.89 0.93
C GLY A 102 5.93 1.55 1.26
N ILE A 103 6.16 0.74 2.30
CA ILE A 103 7.49 0.24 2.68
C ILE A 103 7.94 -0.85 1.69
N LEU A 104 7.10 -1.86 1.45
CA LEU A 104 7.42 -2.99 0.58
C LEU A 104 7.62 -2.58 -0.88
N ALA A 105 6.92 -1.56 -1.36
CA ALA A 105 7.09 -1.02 -2.70
C ALA A 105 8.50 -0.46 -2.98
N THR A 106 9.31 -0.24 -1.94
CA THR A 106 10.71 0.19 -2.11
C THR A 106 11.66 -0.95 -2.50
N VAL A 107 11.21 -2.20 -2.36
CA VAL A 107 11.99 -3.42 -2.65
C VAL A 107 11.26 -4.34 -3.65
N THR A 108 10.30 -3.80 -4.40
CA THR A 108 9.55 -4.50 -5.44
C THR A 108 9.58 -3.70 -6.74
N ASP A 109 9.56 -4.40 -7.87
CA ASP A 109 9.69 -3.78 -9.19
C ASP A 109 8.32 -3.56 -9.88
N ASN A 110 7.30 -4.32 -9.49
CA ASN A 110 5.98 -4.30 -10.12
C ASN A 110 4.85 -4.66 -9.14
N ALA A 111 3.62 -4.51 -9.58
CA ALA A 111 2.42 -4.77 -8.78
C ALA A 111 2.26 -6.23 -8.33
N ASN A 112 2.72 -7.19 -9.13
CA ASN A 112 2.60 -8.60 -8.77
C ASN A 112 3.60 -8.97 -7.67
N ASP A 113 4.82 -8.42 -7.73
CA ASP A 113 5.83 -8.64 -6.69
C ASP A 113 5.38 -7.98 -5.39
N LEU A 114 4.82 -6.77 -5.44
CA LEU A 114 4.25 -6.13 -4.26
C LEU A 114 3.10 -6.98 -3.65
N GLN A 115 2.24 -7.56 -4.48
CA GLN A 115 1.18 -8.45 -3.99
C GLN A 115 1.75 -9.66 -3.25
N LYS A 116 2.74 -10.35 -3.82
CA LYS A 116 3.44 -11.46 -3.15
C LYS A 116 4.05 -11.03 -1.82
N MET A 117 4.68 -9.85 -1.78
CA MET A 117 5.25 -9.31 -0.55
C MET A 117 4.19 -9.03 0.51
N LEU A 118 3.02 -8.54 0.14
CA LEU A 118 1.90 -8.36 1.08
C LEU A 118 1.44 -9.70 1.67
N GLU A 119 1.33 -10.75 0.85
CA GLU A 119 0.95 -12.10 1.28
C GLU A 119 2.00 -12.70 2.24
N ILE A 120 3.28 -12.65 1.86
CA ILE A 120 4.40 -13.07 2.72
C ILE A 120 4.39 -12.31 4.05
N THR A 121 4.23 -10.98 4.00
CA THR A 121 4.18 -10.13 5.19
C THR A 121 3.03 -10.52 6.11
N GLY A 122 1.85 -10.77 5.57
CA GLY A 122 0.68 -11.22 6.33
C GLY A 122 0.93 -12.56 7.03
N ASN A 123 1.52 -13.52 6.32
CA ASN A 123 1.84 -14.84 6.86
C ASN A 123 2.91 -14.76 7.97
N VAL A 124 3.97 -13.97 7.77
CA VAL A 124 5.01 -13.75 8.79
C VAL A 124 4.43 -13.03 10.00
N ALA A 125 3.62 -11.99 9.82
CA ALA A 125 2.96 -11.28 10.90
C ALA A 125 2.08 -12.22 11.74
N ALA A 126 1.30 -13.09 11.09
CA ALA A 126 0.45 -14.07 11.77
C ALA A 126 1.24 -15.05 12.62
N VAL A 127 2.40 -15.53 12.16
CA VAL A 127 3.22 -16.52 12.89
C VAL A 127 4.04 -15.88 14.02
N THR A 128 4.47 -14.63 13.81
CA THR A 128 5.36 -13.93 14.77
C THR A 128 4.60 -13.15 15.82
N GLY A 129 3.33 -12.83 15.57
CA GLY A 129 2.53 -11.93 16.41
C GLY A 129 2.96 -10.47 16.33
N LEU A 130 3.76 -10.09 15.32
CA LEU A 130 4.10 -8.70 15.03
C LEU A 130 2.94 -8.03 14.28
N ASP A 131 2.80 -6.72 14.42
CA ASP A 131 1.91 -5.95 13.57
C ASP A 131 2.39 -5.94 12.12
N PHE A 132 1.48 -5.71 11.17
CA PHE A 132 1.76 -5.80 9.75
C PHE A 132 2.84 -4.80 9.30
N ARG A 133 2.79 -3.56 9.80
CA ARG A 133 3.76 -2.53 9.45
C ARG A 133 5.17 -2.89 9.92
N THR A 134 5.32 -3.29 11.19
CA THR A 134 6.61 -3.72 11.73
C THR A 134 7.17 -4.91 10.97
N THR A 135 6.30 -5.88 10.61
CA THR A 135 6.70 -7.02 9.79
C THR A 135 7.18 -6.59 8.41
N ALA A 136 6.47 -5.66 7.75
CA ALA A 136 6.88 -5.10 6.45
C ALA A 136 8.25 -4.41 6.53
N GLU A 137 8.54 -3.68 7.61
CA GLU A 137 9.85 -3.06 7.84
C GLU A 137 10.98 -4.11 7.96
N GLN A 138 10.73 -5.21 8.67
CA GLN A 138 11.71 -6.29 8.80
C GLN A 138 11.92 -7.05 7.48
N ILE A 139 10.88 -7.28 6.70
CA ILE A 139 10.98 -7.87 5.36
C ILE A 139 11.77 -6.94 4.43
N GLN A 140 11.45 -5.66 4.41
CA GLN A 140 12.18 -4.68 3.62
C GLN A 140 13.67 -4.68 3.96
N ARG A 141 14.04 -4.70 5.25
CA ARG A 141 15.46 -4.80 5.68
C ARG A 141 16.10 -6.12 5.21
N SER A 142 15.37 -7.24 5.35
CA SER A 142 15.84 -8.55 4.91
C SER A 142 16.13 -8.59 3.42
N PHE A 143 15.31 -7.93 2.60
CA PHE A 143 15.41 -7.91 1.14
C PHE A 143 16.42 -6.87 0.64
N SER A 144 16.69 -5.83 1.41
CA SER A 144 17.68 -4.80 1.06
C SER A 144 19.09 -5.15 1.52
N ALA A 145 19.24 -5.85 2.65
CA ALA A 145 20.54 -6.04 3.30
C ALA A 145 20.73 -7.46 3.87
N GLY A 146 19.86 -8.40 3.50
CA GLY A 146 19.87 -9.78 3.97
C GLY A 146 19.19 -9.96 5.33
N ILE A 147 18.86 -11.23 5.68
CA ILE A 147 18.10 -11.57 6.88
C ILE A 147 18.80 -11.13 8.19
N GLY A 148 20.12 -10.95 8.17
CA GLY A 148 20.90 -10.47 9.30
C GLY A 148 20.57 -9.03 9.72
N ALA A 149 20.02 -8.21 8.82
CA ALA A 149 19.62 -6.82 9.09
C ALA A 149 18.25 -6.70 9.79
N ALA A 150 17.51 -7.80 9.91
CA ALA A 150 16.19 -7.85 10.51
C ALA A 150 16.24 -8.39 11.95
N ASP A 151 16.55 -7.52 12.90
CA ASP A 151 16.77 -7.92 14.31
C ASP A 151 15.55 -8.57 14.94
N LEU A 152 14.34 -8.05 14.72
CA LEU A 152 13.12 -8.64 15.27
C LEU A 152 12.85 -10.03 14.70
N PHE A 153 13.22 -10.30 13.45
CA PHE A 153 13.08 -11.63 12.88
C PHE A 153 14.03 -12.64 13.53
N ARG A 154 15.21 -12.19 13.98
CA ARG A 154 16.10 -13.02 14.78
C ARG A 154 15.47 -13.37 16.14
N GLU A 155 14.90 -12.37 16.83
CA GLU A 155 14.25 -12.53 18.13
C GLU A 155 12.98 -13.39 18.06
N LYS A 156 12.22 -13.28 16.99
CA LYS A 156 10.98 -14.05 16.75
C LYS A 156 11.22 -15.42 16.11
N GLY A 157 12.47 -15.81 15.88
CA GLY A 157 12.80 -17.12 15.33
C GLY A 157 12.51 -17.29 13.83
N VAL A 158 12.19 -16.21 13.09
CA VAL A 158 11.91 -16.27 11.64
C VAL A 158 13.09 -16.85 10.88
N ARG A 159 14.31 -16.52 11.27
CA ARG A 159 15.53 -17.08 10.69
C ARG A 159 15.55 -18.61 10.74
N ASN A 160 15.15 -19.18 11.89
CA ASN A 160 15.07 -20.64 12.07
C ASN A 160 13.93 -21.24 11.24
N MET A 161 12.78 -20.56 11.14
CA MET A 161 11.66 -20.99 10.31
C MET A 161 12.05 -21.05 8.83
N LEU A 162 12.91 -20.16 8.37
CA LEU A 162 13.49 -20.16 7.03
C LEU A 162 14.60 -21.24 6.84
N GLY A 163 14.96 -21.97 7.88
CA GLY A 163 15.98 -23.02 7.83
C GLY A 163 17.42 -22.51 7.89
N PHE A 164 17.65 -21.23 8.23
CA PHE A 164 19.00 -20.68 8.33
C PHE A 164 19.62 -20.93 9.71
N GLN A 165 20.85 -21.39 9.73
CA GLN A 165 21.61 -21.59 10.96
C GLN A 165 21.98 -20.24 11.62
N ALA A 166 22.07 -20.24 12.95
CA ALA A 166 22.51 -19.08 13.70
C ALA A 166 23.93 -18.67 13.29
N GLY A 167 24.13 -17.38 13.00
CA GLY A 167 25.43 -16.85 12.58
C GLY A 167 25.85 -17.11 11.14
N ALA A 168 25.11 -17.92 10.37
CA ALA A 168 25.41 -18.11 8.95
C ALA A 168 25.26 -16.81 8.15
N ALA A 169 26.23 -16.53 7.28
CA ALA A 169 26.06 -15.49 6.25
C ALA A 169 25.06 -16.01 5.20
N VAL A 170 24.01 -15.22 4.94
CA VAL A 170 22.95 -15.58 3.98
C VAL A 170 22.87 -14.45 2.96
N SER A 171 22.86 -14.81 1.68
CA SER A 171 22.71 -13.84 0.60
C SER A 171 21.30 -13.23 0.59
N ILE A 172 21.15 -12.10 -0.10
CA ILE A 172 19.82 -11.49 -0.31
C ILE A 172 18.94 -12.44 -1.14
N GLU A 173 19.50 -13.04 -2.18
CA GLU A 173 18.83 -13.96 -3.08
C GLU A 173 18.30 -15.19 -2.32
N ASP A 174 19.12 -15.82 -1.50
CA ASP A 174 18.69 -16.96 -0.66
C ASP A 174 17.61 -16.52 0.34
N THR A 175 17.73 -15.31 0.89
CA THR A 175 16.74 -14.75 1.80
C THR A 175 15.38 -14.62 1.10
N VAL A 176 15.33 -14.00 -0.07
CA VAL A 176 14.10 -13.82 -0.86
C VAL A 176 13.49 -15.17 -1.22
N GLN A 177 14.29 -16.08 -1.76
CA GLN A 177 13.83 -17.41 -2.14
C GLN A 177 13.22 -18.17 -0.95
N LYS A 178 13.85 -18.13 0.21
CA LYS A 178 13.34 -18.83 1.39
C LYS A 178 12.07 -18.21 1.95
N PHE A 179 11.91 -16.89 1.89
CA PHE A 179 10.63 -16.26 2.25
C PHE A 179 9.51 -16.69 1.31
N GLU A 180 9.76 -16.77 0.00
CA GLU A 180 8.77 -17.25 -0.97
C GLU A 180 8.42 -18.72 -0.76
N GLU A 181 9.41 -19.58 -0.51
CA GLU A 181 9.20 -21.02 -0.27
C GLU A 181 8.36 -21.29 0.99
N VAL A 182 8.65 -20.61 2.08
CA VAL A 182 8.07 -20.89 3.40
C VAL A 182 6.78 -20.11 3.63
N PHE A 183 6.72 -18.86 3.24
CA PHE A 183 5.62 -17.94 3.53
C PHE A 183 4.84 -17.46 2.31
N GLY A 184 5.27 -17.79 1.08
CA GLY A 184 4.59 -17.38 -0.15
C GLY A 184 3.40 -18.25 -0.54
N LYS A 185 3.17 -19.36 0.16
CA LYS A 185 2.03 -20.27 -0.06
C LYS A 185 1.13 -20.19 1.18
N GLY A 186 0.16 -19.31 1.14
CA GLY A 186 -0.88 -19.17 2.17
C GLY A 186 -2.24 -19.50 1.63
#